data_45f0ae95eb8e34981f963385ec3031d8
#
_entry.id   45f0ae95eb8e34981f963385ec3031d8
#
_cell.length_a   1.000
_cell.length_b   1.000
_cell.length_c   1.000
_cell.angle_alpha   90.00
_cell.angle_beta   90.00
_cell.angle_gamma   90.00
#
_symmetry.space_group_name_H-M   'P 1'
#
loop_
_entity.id
_entity.type
_entity.pdbx_description
1 polymer ?
#
loop_
_entity_poly.entity_id
_entity_poly.type
_entity_poly.pdbx_seq_one_letter_code
_entity_poly.pdbx_strand_id
1 'polypeptide(L)'
;MLNFSNKNILLGVTGGIAAYKSAEIIRLFKKEGADVRVVMSKSAKEFITPLTLQAVSGNEIHDSLLDVNAESGMGHIELAKWADIVLIAPCTAETIAKITHGRANDLMGALILASNADIYIAPAMNMNMWVDKSTQDNYKTLESRGIIFIGPAQGEQACGDVGPGRMEEPNTILEFINLKTNVGLLSGKTVTITAGPTREQIDPVRFISNNSSGRMGYSIAQAAIEAGAIVNLVSGPVSLHADKSINLSRVNTANEMLKKVIEFMKESDIFIACAAVSDYKPSKYSDNKIKKEDAASLDIELEQNEDILGRVSNDFKKAYIVGFAAETLDVTLNAKKKLLSKNLDMIVSNDVSDKSIGFDVDENEVNVITKHETIFLKKDKKIRIAREILKIISSNINN
;
A
#
# COMPACT_ATOMS: atom_id res chain seq x y z
N MET A 1 1.96 -8.95 -15.32
CA MET A 1 1.80 -9.89 -14.20
C MET A 1 0.76 -9.32 -13.25
N LEU A 2 -0.13 -10.17 -12.73
CA LEU A 2 -1.01 -9.77 -11.63
C LEU A 2 -0.14 -9.56 -10.39
N ASN A 3 -0.44 -8.55 -9.57
CA ASN A 3 0.33 -8.28 -8.36
C ASN A 3 -0.61 -7.91 -7.21
N PHE A 4 -0.76 -8.84 -6.28
CA PHE A 4 -1.51 -8.64 -5.05
C PHE A 4 -0.61 -8.78 -3.81
N SER A 5 0.71 -8.71 -3.98
CA SER A 5 1.67 -8.78 -2.87
C SER A 5 1.33 -7.73 -1.80
N ASN A 6 1.28 -8.17 -0.56
CA ASN A 6 0.92 -7.35 0.60
C ASN A 6 -0.50 -6.73 0.53
N LYS A 7 -1.41 -7.26 -0.29
CA LYS A 7 -2.84 -6.91 -0.27
C LYS A 7 -3.60 -7.84 0.67
N ASN A 8 -4.47 -7.26 1.46
CA ASN A 8 -5.39 -7.96 2.35
C ASN A 8 -6.76 -8.05 1.68
N ILE A 9 -7.17 -9.26 1.30
CA ILE A 9 -8.44 -9.51 0.60
C ILE A 9 -9.44 -10.10 1.59
N LEU A 10 -10.56 -9.42 1.79
CA LEU A 10 -11.71 -9.97 2.51
C LEU A 10 -12.70 -10.54 1.50
N LEU A 11 -12.77 -11.87 1.42
CA LEU A 11 -13.69 -12.57 0.52
C LEU A 11 -14.98 -12.91 1.23
N GLY A 12 -16.09 -12.30 0.79
CA GLY A 12 -17.44 -12.65 1.17
C GLY A 12 -18.01 -13.74 0.26
N VAL A 13 -18.45 -14.86 0.85
CA VAL A 13 -19.06 -15.96 0.10
C VAL A 13 -20.52 -16.09 0.47
N THR A 14 -21.42 -16.00 -0.53
CA THR A 14 -22.87 -16.11 -0.31
C THR A 14 -23.46 -17.37 -0.93
N GLY A 15 -24.69 -17.71 -0.56
CA GLY A 15 -25.33 -18.99 -0.90
C GLY A 15 -25.74 -19.08 -2.36
N GLY A 16 -25.04 -19.87 -3.13
CA GLY A 16 -25.35 -20.19 -4.52
C GLY A 16 -24.39 -21.22 -5.08
N ILE A 17 -24.79 -21.88 -6.17
CA ILE A 17 -23.98 -22.95 -6.76
C ILE A 17 -22.54 -22.48 -7.09
N ALA A 18 -22.36 -21.20 -7.48
CA ALA A 18 -21.04 -20.64 -7.82
C ALA A 18 -20.09 -20.53 -6.61
N ALA A 19 -20.54 -20.84 -5.38
CA ALA A 19 -19.68 -20.82 -4.19
C ALA A 19 -18.46 -21.74 -4.30
N TYR A 20 -18.50 -22.81 -5.11
CA TYR A 20 -17.34 -23.67 -5.35
C TYR A 20 -16.16 -22.91 -5.97
N LYS A 21 -16.42 -21.88 -6.79
CA LYS A 21 -15.38 -21.05 -7.42
C LYS A 21 -14.61 -20.20 -6.40
N SER A 22 -15.17 -19.98 -5.21
CA SER A 22 -14.49 -19.18 -4.15
C SER A 22 -13.17 -19.82 -3.71
N ALA A 23 -13.08 -21.15 -3.71
CA ALA A 23 -11.83 -21.85 -3.39
C ALA A 23 -10.74 -21.56 -4.43
N GLU A 24 -11.09 -21.47 -5.71
CA GLU A 24 -10.15 -21.09 -6.77
C GLU A 24 -9.74 -19.62 -6.67
N ILE A 25 -10.71 -18.72 -6.42
CA ILE A 25 -10.43 -17.29 -6.18
C ILE A 25 -9.40 -17.11 -5.08
N ILE A 26 -9.55 -17.82 -3.94
CA ILE A 26 -8.59 -17.77 -2.84
C ILE A 26 -7.21 -18.22 -3.29
N ARG A 27 -7.13 -19.37 -3.99
CA ARG A 27 -5.83 -19.90 -4.47
C ARG A 27 -5.14 -18.93 -5.42
N LEU A 28 -5.88 -18.30 -6.31
CA LEU A 28 -5.35 -17.33 -7.27
C LEU A 28 -4.81 -16.09 -6.54
N PHE A 29 -5.56 -15.47 -5.63
CA PHE A 29 -5.09 -14.34 -4.85
C PHE A 29 -3.83 -14.67 -4.04
N LYS A 30 -3.80 -15.84 -3.38
CA LYS A 30 -2.63 -16.28 -2.61
C LYS A 30 -1.41 -16.54 -3.50
N LYS A 31 -1.60 -17.12 -4.68
CA LYS A 31 -0.52 -17.30 -5.67
C LYS A 31 0.11 -15.98 -6.09
N GLU A 32 -0.68 -14.93 -6.16
CA GLU A 32 -0.24 -13.57 -6.49
C GLU A 32 0.19 -12.75 -5.23
N GLY A 33 0.36 -13.43 -4.08
CA GLY A 33 0.97 -12.86 -2.88
C GLY A 33 0.02 -12.15 -1.90
N ALA A 34 -1.30 -12.26 -2.08
CA ALA A 34 -2.28 -11.69 -1.16
C ALA A 34 -2.45 -12.54 0.11
N ASP A 35 -2.79 -11.88 1.23
CA ASP A 35 -3.43 -12.54 2.37
C ASP A 35 -4.95 -12.51 2.20
N VAL A 36 -5.62 -13.67 2.37
CA VAL A 36 -7.05 -13.82 2.10
C VAL A 36 -7.75 -14.31 3.35
N ARG A 37 -8.72 -13.54 3.85
CA ARG A 37 -9.66 -13.95 4.90
C ARG A 37 -11.04 -14.09 4.32
N VAL A 38 -11.83 -15.01 4.87
CA VAL A 38 -13.12 -15.38 4.30
C VAL A 38 -14.24 -15.17 5.31
N VAL A 39 -15.32 -14.55 4.83
CA VAL A 39 -16.59 -14.41 5.54
C VAL A 39 -17.66 -15.18 4.79
N MET A 40 -18.35 -16.07 5.48
CA MET A 40 -19.42 -16.87 4.88
C MET A 40 -20.80 -16.44 5.38
N SER A 41 -21.77 -16.33 4.45
CA SER A 41 -23.16 -16.26 4.85
C SER A 41 -23.66 -17.62 5.33
N LYS A 42 -24.76 -17.65 6.11
CA LYS A 42 -25.35 -18.91 6.57
C LYS A 42 -25.67 -19.85 5.41
N SER A 43 -26.26 -19.33 4.33
CA SER A 43 -26.62 -20.12 3.15
C SER A 43 -25.43 -20.59 2.33
N ALA A 44 -24.26 -19.94 2.42
CA ALA A 44 -23.07 -20.38 1.70
C ALA A 44 -22.59 -21.75 2.18
N LYS A 45 -22.79 -22.07 3.48
CA LYS A 45 -22.38 -23.34 4.10
C LYS A 45 -23.11 -24.56 3.54
N GLU A 46 -24.26 -24.37 2.91
CA GLU A 46 -25.01 -25.43 2.22
C GLU A 46 -24.38 -25.80 0.86
N PHE A 47 -23.54 -24.94 0.30
CA PHE A 47 -22.90 -25.16 -1.02
C PHE A 47 -21.43 -25.51 -0.92
N ILE A 48 -20.74 -25.00 0.10
CA ILE A 48 -19.31 -25.26 0.35
C ILE A 48 -19.05 -25.23 1.85
N THR A 49 -18.26 -26.17 2.36
CA THR A 49 -17.97 -26.21 3.80
C THR A 49 -16.96 -25.14 4.24
N PRO A 50 -17.08 -24.59 5.45
CA PRO A 50 -16.06 -23.71 6.02
C PRO A 50 -14.68 -24.36 6.01
N LEU A 51 -14.59 -25.65 6.30
CA LEU A 51 -13.33 -26.41 6.33
C LEU A 51 -12.59 -26.36 4.98
N THR A 52 -13.34 -26.43 3.85
CA THR A 52 -12.73 -26.32 2.53
C THR A 52 -12.06 -24.96 2.34
N LEU A 53 -12.74 -23.86 2.68
CA LEU A 53 -12.22 -22.51 2.51
C LEU A 53 -11.10 -22.21 3.51
N GLN A 54 -11.17 -22.73 4.73
CA GLN A 54 -10.11 -22.65 5.73
C GLN A 54 -8.83 -23.35 5.25
N ALA A 55 -8.95 -24.57 4.70
CA ALA A 55 -7.80 -25.31 4.19
C ALA A 55 -7.10 -24.58 3.03
N VAL A 56 -7.86 -23.89 2.16
CA VAL A 56 -7.31 -23.16 1.01
C VAL A 56 -6.77 -21.79 1.41
N SER A 57 -7.48 -21.05 2.28
CA SER A 57 -7.04 -19.73 2.76
C SER A 57 -5.87 -19.84 3.73
N GLY A 58 -5.83 -20.88 4.54
CA GLY A 58 -4.91 -21.02 5.68
C GLY A 58 -5.30 -20.13 6.85
N ASN A 59 -6.49 -19.51 6.81
CA ASN A 59 -7.02 -18.63 7.85
C ASN A 59 -8.37 -19.16 8.33
N GLU A 60 -8.72 -18.82 9.58
CA GLU A 60 -10.03 -19.13 10.15
C GLU A 60 -11.16 -18.46 9.32
N ILE A 61 -12.32 -19.16 9.26
CA ILE A 61 -13.50 -18.68 8.54
C ILE A 61 -14.41 -17.95 9.51
N HIS A 62 -14.79 -16.74 9.14
CA HIS A 62 -15.70 -15.91 9.92
C HIS A 62 -17.14 -16.07 9.40
N ASP A 63 -18.08 -16.40 10.26
CA ASP A 63 -19.47 -16.68 9.86
C ASP A 63 -20.54 -16.18 10.85
N SER A 64 -20.12 -15.65 11.98
CA SER A 64 -20.99 -15.11 13.03
C SER A 64 -20.62 -13.69 13.41
N LEU A 65 -21.62 -12.83 13.58
CA LEU A 65 -21.42 -11.45 14.04
C LEU A 65 -21.04 -11.39 15.53
N LEU A 66 -21.57 -12.34 16.31
CA LEU A 66 -21.39 -12.44 17.75
C LEU A 66 -20.67 -13.76 18.07
N ASP A 67 -19.41 -13.86 17.68
CA ASP A 67 -18.60 -15.01 18.03
C ASP A 67 -17.78 -14.69 19.29
N VAL A 68 -18.10 -15.36 20.39
CA VAL A 68 -17.43 -15.18 21.69
C VAL A 68 -15.95 -15.59 21.62
N ASN A 69 -15.60 -16.50 20.71
CA ASN A 69 -14.21 -16.91 20.48
C ASN A 69 -13.45 -15.90 19.59
N ALA A 70 -14.16 -15.13 18.78
CA ALA A 70 -13.56 -14.08 17.93
C ALA A 70 -13.24 -12.78 18.70
N GLU A 71 -13.71 -12.61 19.95
CA GLU A 71 -13.24 -11.51 20.81
C GLU A 71 -11.76 -11.66 21.22
N SER A 72 -11.23 -12.88 21.19
CA SER A 72 -9.78 -13.12 21.33
C SER A 72 -9.03 -13.07 19.99
N GLY A 73 -9.73 -12.95 18.87
CA GLY A 73 -9.25 -12.84 17.51
C GLY A 73 -9.60 -11.49 16.91
N MET A 74 -9.87 -11.47 15.60
CA MET A 74 -10.18 -10.24 14.86
C MET A 74 -11.70 -10.06 14.71
N GLY A 75 -12.29 -9.17 15.52
CA GLY A 75 -13.71 -8.80 15.45
C GLY A 75 -14.09 -8.13 14.10
N HIS A 76 -15.40 -7.95 13.85
CA HIS A 76 -15.88 -7.41 12.56
C HIS A 76 -15.28 -6.03 12.21
N ILE A 77 -15.07 -5.16 13.19
CA ILE A 77 -14.43 -3.84 12.97
C ILE A 77 -12.96 -4.00 12.57
N GLU A 78 -12.24 -4.94 13.18
CA GLU A 78 -10.83 -5.17 12.85
C GLU A 78 -10.68 -5.82 11.47
N LEU A 79 -11.56 -6.76 11.12
CA LEU A 79 -11.62 -7.33 9.75
C LEU A 79 -11.91 -6.26 8.71
N ALA A 80 -12.86 -5.35 8.98
CA ALA A 80 -13.19 -4.26 8.09
C ALA A 80 -12.00 -3.29 7.89
N LYS A 81 -11.25 -3.00 8.97
CA LYS A 81 -10.04 -2.19 8.90
C LYS A 81 -8.85 -2.92 8.29
N TRP A 82 -8.78 -4.24 8.44
CA TRP A 82 -7.69 -5.06 7.92
C TRP A 82 -7.73 -5.16 6.39
N ALA A 83 -8.92 -5.19 5.78
CA ALA A 83 -9.08 -5.37 4.35
C ALA A 83 -8.60 -4.16 3.55
N ASP A 84 -7.82 -4.39 2.49
CA ASP A 84 -7.54 -3.43 1.42
C ASP A 84 -8.60 -3.52 0.32
N ILE A 85 -9.17 -4.71 0.13
CA ILE A 85 -10.20 -5.03 -0.87
C ILE A 85 -11.23 -5.93 -0.22
N VAL A 86 -12.50 -5.62 -0.42
CA VAL A 86 -13.63 -6.50 -0.10
C VAL A 86 -14.18 -7.04 -1.41
N LEU A 87 -14.16 -8.35 -1.60
CA LEU A 87 -14.77 -9.03 -2.76
C LEU A 87 -15.90 -9.92 -2.28
N ILE A 88 -17.11 -9.75 -2.82
CA ILE A 88 -18.24 -10.64 -2.56
C ILE A 88 -18.45 -11.52 -3.79
N ALA A 89 -18.01 -12.77 -3.71
CA ALA A 89 -18.03 -13.72 -4.83
C ALA A 89 -18.26 -15.18 -4.34
N PRO A 90 -19.42 -15.78 -4.68
CA PRO A 90 -20.56 -15.21 -5.39
C PRO A 90 -21.36 -14.22 -4.56
N CYS A 91 -22.07 -13.29 -5.22
CA CYS A 91 -23.02 -12.39 -4.58
C CYS A 91 -24.44 -12.65 -5.10
N THR A 92 -25.36 -13.02 -4.20
CA THR A 92 -26.77 -13.28 -4.52
C THR A 92 -27.59 -12.00 -4.58
N ALA A 93 -28.76 -12.04 -5.23
CA ALA A 93 -29.74 -10.95 -5.26
C ALA A 93 -30.12 -10.46 -3.85
N GLU A 94 -30.34 -11.40 -2.92
CA GLU A 94 -30.62 -11.08 -1.50
C GLU A 94 -29.47 -10.26 -0.88
N THR A 95 -28.21 -10.62 -1.15
CA THR A 95 -27.06 -9.90 -0.61
C THR A 95 -26.95 -8.51 -1.23
N ILE A 96 -27.19 -8.36 -2.54
CA ILE A 96 -27.26 -7.05 -3.21
C ILE A 96 -28.33 -6.17 -2.55
N ALA A 97 -29.56 -6.69 -2.38
CA ALA A 97 -30.66 -5.97 -1.74
C ALA A 97 -30.32 -5.57 -0.30
N LYS A 98 -29.72 -6.49 0.48
CA LYS A 98 -29.29 -6.23 1.86
C LYS A 98 -28.30 -5.06 1.94
N ILE A 99 -27.26 -5.06 1.10
CA ILE A 99 -26.24 -4.01 1.07
C ILE A 99 -26.88 -2.67 0.64
N THR A 100 -27.77 -2.69 -0.36
CA THR A 100 -28.48 -1.50 -0.83
C THR A 100 -29.25 -0.80 0.29
N HIS A 101 -29.87 -1.57 1.17
CA HIS A 101 -30.64 -1.05 2.30
C HIS A 101 -29.84 -0.88 3.60
N GLY A 102 -28.50 -1.05 3.56
CA GLY A 102 -27.63 -0.85 4.74
C GLY A 102 -27.95 -1.78 5.91
N ARG A 103 -28.41 -3.02 5.64
CA ARG A 103 -28.77 -3.97 6.70
C ARG A 103 -27.54 -4.66 7.26
N ALA A 104 -27.31 -4.49 8.56
CA ALA A 104 -26.18 -5.08 9.31
C ALA A 104 -26.64 -6.18 10.28
N ASN A 105 -27.60 -6.99 9.88
CA ASN A 105 -28.14 -8.06 10.72
C ASN A 105 -27.32 -9.36 10.68
N ASP A 106 -26.23 -9.38 9.92
CA ASP A 106 -25.21 -10.42 9.90
C ASP A 106 -23.80 -9.83 9.76
N LEU A 107 -22.80 -10.70 9.90
CA LEU A 107 -21.40 -10.30 9.85
C LEU A 107 -21.04 -9.59 8.54
N MET A 108 -21.49 -10.10 7.39
CA MET A 108 -21.16 -9.51 6.07
C MET A 108 -21.73 -8.09 5.94
N GLY A 109 -22.99 -7.88 6.31
CA GLY A 109 -23.61 -6.55 6.29
C GLY A 109 -22.90 -5.56 7.20
N ALA A 110 -22.52 -5.99 8.41
CA ALA A 110 -21.77 -5.14 9.35
C ALA A 110 -20.38 -4.78 8.82
N LEU A 111 -19.66 -5.74 8.24
CA LEU A 111 -18.34 -5.52 7.64
C LEU A 111 -18.37 -4.52 6.49
N ILE A 112 -19.34 -4.64 5.59
CA ILE A 112 -19.48 -3.74 4.44
C ILE A 112 -19.73 -2.31 4.89
N LEU A 113 -20.57 -2.09 5.90
CA LEU A 113 -20.84 -0.77 6.44
C LEU A 113 -19.66 -0.16 7.20
N ALA A 114 -18.81 -1.01 7.80
CA ALA A 114 -17.65 -0.58 8.59
C ALA A 114 -16.37 -0.45 7.76
N SER A 115 -16.37 -0.92 6.49
CA SER A 115 -15.18 -0.96 5.65
C SER A 115 -14.96 0.38 4.94
N ASN A 116 -13.69 0.79 4.88
CA ASN A 116 -13.21 1.87 4.01
C ASN A 116 -12.52 1.33 2.74
N ALA A 117 -12.47 0.00 2.56
CA ALA A 117 -11.87 -0.63 1.39
C ALA A 117 -12.77 -0.53 0.16
N ASP A 118 -12.17 -0.62 -1.03
CA ASP A 118 -12.92 -0.77 -2.27
C ASP A 118 -13.73 -2.08 -2.23
N ILE A 119 -15.04 -1.97 -2.54
CA ILE A 119 -15.96 -3.12 -2.51
C ILE A 119 -16.27 -3.56 -3.93
N TYR A 120 -15.98 -4.83 -4.21
CA TYR A 120 -16.23 -5.50 -5.46
C TYR A 120 -17.30 -6.56 -5.29
N ILE A 121 -18.23 -6.65 -6.23
CA ILE A 121 -19.32 -7.63 -6.23
C ILE A 121 -19.30 -8.43 -7.52
N ALA A 122 -19.22 -9.77 -7.41
CA ALA A 122 -19.39 -10.71 -8.52
C ALA A 122 -20.80 -11.36 -8.43
N PRO A 123 -21.80 -10.85 -9.16
CA PRO A 123 -23.17 -11.36 -9.10
C PRO A 123 -23.27 -12.81 -9.56
N ALA A 124 -24.12 -13.60 -8.90
CA ALA A 124 -24.43 -14.96 -9.25
C ALA A 124 -25.89 -15.29 -8.92
N MET A 125 -26.75 -15.42 -9.93
CA MET A 125 -28.17 -15.71 -9.79
C MET A 125 -28.76 -16.20 -11.09
N ASN A 126 -30.01 -16.66 -11.06
CA ASN A 126 -30.76 -16.98 -12.28
C ASN A 126 -30.93 -15.73 -13.15
N MET A 127 -31.00 -15.92 -14.48
CA MET A 127 -31.16 -14.86 -15.46
C MET A 127 -32.36 -13.94 -15.15
N ASN A 128 -33.54 -14.53 -14.84
CA ASN A 128 -34.72 -13.76 -14.55
C ASN A 128 -34.59 -12.94 -13.27
N MET A 129 -33.88 -13.45 -12.26
CA MET A 129 -33.55 -12.69 -11.04
C MET A 129 -32.62 -11.51 -11.34
N TRP A 130 -31.69 -11.67 -12.28
CA TRP A 130 -30.78 -10.59 -12.65
C TRP A 130 -31.51 -9.46 -13.38
N VAL A 131 -32.37 -9.80 -14.37
CA VAL A 131 -33.09 -8.79 -15.15
C VAL A 131 -34.28 -8.20 -14.41
N ASP A 132 -34.69 -8.77 -13.27
CA ASP A 132 -35.77 -8.23 -12.45
C ASP A 132 -35.52 -6.78 -12.07
N LYS A 133 -36.55 -5.97 -12.14
CA LYS A 133 -36.48 -4.53 -11.90
C LYS A 133 -35.89 -4.21 -10.51
N SER A 134 -36.27 -4.96 -9.48
CA SER A 134 -35.81 -4.75 -8.11
C SER A 134 -34.30 -4.99 -8.01
N THR A 135 -33.77 -6.03 -8.67
CA THR A 135 -32.33 -6.32 -8.72
C THR A 135 -31.61 -5.24 -9.49
N GLN A 136 -32.14 -4.78 -10.62
CA GLN A 136 -31.52 -3.73 -11.43
C GLN A 136 -31.52 -2.36 -10.72
N ASP A 137 -32.55 -2.03 -9.98
CA ASP A 137 -32.65 -0.81 -9.19
C ASP A 137 -31.62 -0.84 -8.02
N ASN A 138 -31.46 -2.00 -7.36
CA ASN A 138 -30.45 -2.21 -6.33
C ASN A 138 -29.03 -2.11 -6.91
N TYR A 139 -28.77 -2.74 -8.06
CA TYR A 139 -27.50 -2.67 -8.78
C TYR A 139 -27.09 -1.22 -9.04
N LYS A 140 -27.96 -0.42 -9.71
CA LYS A 140 -27.71 0.99 -10.01
C LYS A 140 -27.45 1.82 -8.75
N THR A 141 -28.20 1.54 -7.68
CA THR A 141 -28.02 2.25 -6.41
C THR A 141 -26.64 1.99 -5.82
N LEU A 142 -26.20 0.74 -5.81
CA LEU A 142 -24.86 0.40 -5.28
C LEU A 142 -23.73 0.94 -6.17
N GLU A 143 -23.89 0.88 -7.49
CA GLU A 143 -22.94 1.45 -8.44
C GLU A 143 -22.80 2.97 -8.22
N SER A 144 -23.91 3.69 -8.02
CA SER A 144 -23.88 5.13 -7.71
C SER A 144 -23.21 5.48 -6.36
N ARG A 145 -23.09 4.50 -5.46
CA ARG A 145 -22.39 4.63 -4.16
C ARG A 145 -20.93 4.20 -4.25
N GLY A 146 -20.42 3.89 -5.45
CA GLY A 146 -19.01 3.53 -5.66
C GLY A 146 -18.70 2.04 -5.49
N ILE A 147 -19.71 1.17 -5.33
CA ILE A 147 -19.50 -0.28 -5.34
C ILE A 147 -19.29 -0.76 -6.77
N ILE A 148 -18.27 -1.57 -6.98
CA ILE A 148 -17.83 -2.00 -8.31
C ILE A 148 -18.34 -3.41 -8.60
N PHE A 149 -19.05 -3.56 -9.71
CA PHE A 149 -19.57 -4.86 -10.15
C PHE A 149 -18.64 -5.50 -11.19
N ILE A 150 -18.46 -6.83 -11.08
CA ILE A 150 -17.69 -7.66 -11.99
C ILE A 150 -18.64 -8.68 -12.60
N GLY A 151 -19.07 -8.47 -13.82
CA GLY A 151 -20.12 -9.23 -14.47
C GLY A 151 -21.54 -8.79 -14.07
N PRO A 152 -22.54 -9.70 -14.18
CA PRO A 152 -22.40 -11.13 -14.40
C PRO A 152 -22.06 -11.49 -15.85
N ALA A 153 -21.45 -12.68 -16.04
CA ALA A 153 -21.23 -13.26 -17.34
C ALA A 153 -22.52 -13.78 -17.98
N GLN A 154 -22.52 -13.87 -19.31
CA GLN A 154 -23.57 -14.53 -20.08
C GLN A 154 -23.23 -16.00 -20.31
N GLY A 155 -24.24 -16.86 -20.41
CA GLY A 155 -24.09 -18.25 -20.75
C GLY A 155 -25.15 -19.17 -20.18
N GLU A 156 -24.98 -20.45 -20.41
CA GLU A 156 -25.86 -21.49 -19.87
C GLU A 156 -25.72 -21.58 -18.35
N GLN A 157 -26.84 -21.61 -17.67
CA GLN A 157 -26.93 -21.70 -16.19
C GLN A 157 -27.23 -23.15 -15.78
N ALA A 158 -27.04 -23.46 -14.50
CA ALA A 158 -27.28 -24.80 -13.96
C ALA A 158 -28.72 -25.31 -14.13
N CYS A 159 -29.68 -24.41 -14.33
CA CYS A 159 -31.09 -24.76 -14.64
C CYS A 159 -31.37 -24.92 -16.13
N GLY A 160 -30.39 -24.75 -17.02
CA GLY A 160 -30.54 -24.83 -18.47
C GLY A 160 -30.89 -23.51 -19.15
N ASP A 161 -31.18 -22.45 -18.40
CA ASP A 161 -31.43 -21.11 -18.96
C ASP A 161 -30.16 -20.52 -19.56
N VAL A 162 -30.29 -19.76 -20.65
CA VAL A 162 -29.15 -19.08 -21.31
C VAL A 162 -29.35 -17.57 -21.23
N GLY A 163 -28.44 -16.89 -20.52
CA GLY A 163 -28.52 -15.44 -20.36
C GLY A 163 -27.55 -14.89 -19.33
N PRO A 164 -27.70 -13.60 -18.95
CA PRO A 164 -26.85 -12.99 -17.91
C PRO A 164 -27.22 -13.53 -16.53
N GLY A 165 -26.24 -13.67 -15.63
CA GLY A 165 -26.49 -14.13 -14.26
C GLY A 165 -25.41 -15.07 -13.72
N ARG A 166 -24.55 -15.61 -14.58
CA ARG A 166 -23.40 -16.42 -14.15
C ARG A 166 -22.33 -15.55 -13.49
N MET A 167 -21.78 -16.03 -12.38
CA MET A 167 -20.57 -15.40 -11.84
C MET A 167 -19.43 -15.48 -12.85
N GLU A 168 -18.72 -14.39 -13.02
CA GLU A 168 -17.50 -14.36 -13.82
C GLU A 168 -16.49 -15.44 -13.40
N GLU A 169 -15.60 -15.81 -14.31
CA GLU A 169 -14.55 -16.78 -14.02
C GLU A 169 -13.52 -16.19 -13.05
N PRO A 170 -12.94 -17.00 -12.15
CA PRO A 170 -11.98 -16.54 -11.14
C PRO A 170 -10.84 -15.71 -11.69
N ASN A 171 -10.25 -16.11 -12.83
CA ASN A 171 -9.18 -15.35 -13.48
C ASN A 171 -9.63 -13.98 -13.95
N THR A 172 -10.84 -13.89 -14.57
CA THR A 172 -11.41 -12.61 -15.03
C THR A 172 -11.64 -11.67 -13.85
N ILE A 173 -12.14 -12.19 -12.72
CA ILE A 173 -12.33 -11.40 -11.48
C ILE A 173 -10.99 -10.83 -11.01
N LEU A 174 -9.95 -11.65 -10.93
CA LEU A 174 -8.64 -11.18 -10.49
C LEU A 174 -8.04 -10.14 -11.44
N GLU A 175 -8.09 -10.41 -12.74
CA GLU A 175 -7.61 -9.47 -13.78
C GLU A 175 -8.34 -8.12 -13.69
N PHE A 176 -9.65 -8.15 -13.52
CA PHE A 176 -10.44 -6.93 -13.38
C PHE A 176 -10.05 -6.14 -12.12
N ILE A 177 -9.93 -6.80 -10.96
CA ILE A 177 -9.53 -6.16 -9.71
C ILE A 177 -8.10 -5.62 -9.86
N ASN A 178 -7.18 -6.41 -10.43
CA ASN A 178 -5.81 -5.96 -10.67
C ASN A 178 -5.77 -4.71 -11.56
N LEU A 179 -6.55 -4.68 -12.63
CA LEU A 179 -6.68 -3.49 -13.49
C LEU A 179 -7.22 -2.28 -12.75
N LYS A 180 -8.19 -2.45 -11.85
CA LYS A 180 -8.79 -1.34 -11.08
C LYS A 180 -7.91 -0.86 -9.93
N THR A 181 -7.22 -1.75 -9.24
CA THR A 181 -6.38 -1.42 -8.08
C THR A 181 -4.95 -1.04 -8.44
N ASN A 182 -4.46 -1.54 -9.58
CA ASN A 182 -3.12 -1.31 -10.11
C ASN A 182 -3.18 -0.63 -11.48
N VAL A 183 -4.27 0.05 -11.84
CA VAL A 183 -4.29 0.89 -13.05
C VAL A 183 -3.14 1.85 -12.89
N GLY A 184 -2.10 1.56 -13.63
CA GLY A 184 -0.82 2.21 -13.64
C GLY A 184 -0.85 3.69 -13.35
N LEU A 185 -1.20 4.05 -12.09
CA LEU A 185 -1.16 5.43 -11.61
C LEU A 185 0.14 6.09 -12.04
N LEU A 186 1.21 5.28 -12.16
CA LEU A 186 2.53 5.68 -12.58
C LEU A 186 3.05 4.81 -13.72
N SER A 187 2.17 4.22 -14.54
CA SER A 187 2.57 3.42 -15.71
C SER A 187 3.38 4.26 -16.69
N GLY A 188 4.52 3.72 -17.12
CA GLY A 188 5.45 4.43 -18.00
C GLY A 188 6.27 5.54 -17.34
N LYS A 189 6.13 5.73 -16.01
CA LYS A 189 6.95 6.66 -15.23
C LYS A 189 8.13 5.94 -14.58
N THR A 190 9.27 6.59 -14.55
CA THR A 190 10.45 6.15 -13.79
C THR A 190 10.54 6.94 -12.49
N VAL A 191 10.62 6.23 -11.36
CA VAL A 191 10.67 6.81 -10.02
C VAL A 191 12.00 6.45 -9.37
N THR A 192 12.78 7.46 -8.99
CA THR A 192 13.99 7.28 -8.19
C THR A 192 13.70 7.61 -6.72
N ILE A 193 14.04 6.68 -5.83
CA ILE A 193 13.73 6.76 -4.40
C ILE A 193 15.04 6.58 -3.62
N THR A 194 15.25 7.40 -2.59
CA THR A 194 16.31 7.14 -1.60
C THR A 194 15.74 6.56 -0.33
N ALA A 195 16.46 5.61 0.31
CA ALA A 195 16.01 4.95 1.52
C ALA A 195 17.17 4.65 2.49
N GLY A 196 16.84 4.44 3.76
CA GLY A 196 17.81 4.09 4.78
C GLY A 196 18.69 5.26 5.23
N PRO A 197 19.61 5.01 6.17
CA PRO A 197 20.58 6.00 6.61
C PRO A 197 21.81 6.03 5.70
N THR A 198 22.59 7.10 5.75
CA THR A 198 23.99 7.08 5.30
C THR A 198 24.93 6.87 6.48
N ARG A 199 26.14 6.39 6.23
CA ARG A 199 27.20 6.19 7.21
C ARG A 199 28.45 6.95 6.76
N GLU A 200 28.83 7.95 7.54
CA GLU A 200 30.01 8.75 7.27
C GLU A 200 31.17 8.25 8.15
N GLN A 201 32.13 7.62 7.52
CA GLN A 201 33.21 6.93 8.24
C GLN A 201 34.15 7.89 8.96
N ILE A 202 34.44 7.63 10.22
CA ILE A 202 35.48 8.28 11.03
C ILE A 202 36.79 7.51 10.86
N ASP A 203 36.72 6.19 10.99
CA ASP A 203 37.80 5.23 10.80
C ASP A 203 37.23 3.88 10.32
N PRO A 204 38.01 2.84 10.07
CA PRO A 204 37.50 1.54 9.60
C PRO A 204 36.47 0.87 10.52
N VAL A 205 36.28 1.36 11.74
CA VAL A 205 35.41 0.74 12.75
C VAL A 205 34.21 1.62 13.13
N ARG A 206 34.39 2.95 13.10
CA ARG A 206 33.40 3.92 13.60
C ARG A 206 32.90 4.83 12.51
N PHE A 207 31.62 5.18 12.61
CA PHE A 207 30.94 6.07 11.66
C PHE A 207 29.89 6.93 12.37
N ILE A 208 29.53 8.04 11.74
CA ILE A 208 28.37 8.87 12.08
C ILE A 208 27.20 8.42 11.18
N SER A 209 26.01 8.31 11.75
CA SER A 209 24.81 7.90 11.02
C SER A 209 23.54 8.42 11.70
N ASN A 210 22.43 8.45 10.97
CA ASN A 210 21.13 8.77 11.48
C ASN A 210 20.33 7.49 11.82
N ASN A 211 19.41 7.58 12.78
CA ASN A 211 18.49 6.50 13.06
C ASN A 211 17.49 6.40 11.90
N SER A 212 17.59 5.34 11.12
CA SER A 212 16.61 5.03 10.06
C SER A 212 16.65 3.54 9.73
N SER A 213 15.52 2.90 9.76
CA SER A 213 15.37 1.51 9.34
C SER A 213 15.20 1.35 7.81
N GLY A 214 14.93 2.43 7.09
CA GLY A 214 14.64 2.42 5.65
C GLY A 214 13.22 1.95 5.29
N ARG A 215 12.41 1.48 6.26
CA ARG A 215 11.09 0.87 6.01
C ARG A 215 10.16 1.74 5.17
N MET A 216 10.11 3.06 5.40
CA MET A 216 9.23 3.95 4.63
C MET A 216 9.65 4.03 3.16
N GLY A 217 10.95 4.22 2.86
CA GLY A 217 11.45 4.26 1.49
C GLY A 217 11.23 2.94 0.74
N TYR A 218 11.41 1.80 1.42
CA TYR A 218 11.10 0.48 0.84
C TYR A 218 9.60 0.28 0.61
N SER A 219 8.74 0.76 1.52
CA SER A 219 7.28 0.73 1.32
C SER A 219 6.85 1.59 0.13
N ILE A 220 7.48 2.77 -0.07
CA ILE A 220 7.21 3.62 -1.23
C ILE A 220 7.68 2.92 -2.52
N ALA A 221 8.86 2.30 -2.52
CA ALA A 221 9.37 1.56 -3.66
C ALA A 221 8.44 0.40 -4.05
N GLN A 222 7.95 -0.35 -3.06
CA GLN A 222 6.97 -1.42 -3.28
C GLN A 222 5.65 -0.87 -3.85
N ALA A 223 5.11 0.18 -3.25
CA ALA A 223 3.88 0.80 -3.73
C ALA A 223 4.03 1.41 -5.14
N ALA A 224 5.23 1.91 -5.50
CA ALA A 224 5.51 2.43 -6.84
C ALA A 224 5.52 1.32 -7.91
N ILE A 225 6.08 0.15 -7.60
CA ILE A 225 5.97 -1.05 -8.47
C ILE A 225 4.50 -1.46 -8.61
N GLU A 226 3.73 -1.50 -7.53
CA GLU A 226 2.30 -1.79 -7.56
C GLU A 226 1.53 -0.78 -8.44
N ALA A 227 1.95 0.48 -8.45
CA ALA A 227 1.41 1.54 -9.31
C ALA A 227 1.90 1.47 -10.78
N GLY A 228 2.69 0.48 -11.16
CA GLY A 228 3.18 0.24 -12.52
C GLY A 228 4.39 1.06 -12.93
N ALA A 229 5.11 1.69 -11.98
CA ALA A 229 6.32 2.46 -12.26
C ALA A 229 7.55 1.56 -12.48
N ILE A 230 8.53 2.09 -13.20
CA ILE A 230 9.92 1.61 -13.18
C ILE A 230 10.60 2.23 -11.96
N VAL A 231 11.14 1.41 -11.04
CA VAL A 231 11.64 1.90 -9.76
C VAL A 231 13.15 1.71 -9.63
N ASN A 232 13.85 2.82 -9.41
CA ASN A 232 15.24 2.86 -8.97
C ASN A 232 15.28 3.17 -7.47
N LEU A 233 15.84 2.27 -6.66
CA LEU A 233 15.99 2.44 -5.23
C LEU A 233 17.46 2.57 -4.86
N VAL A 234 17.86 3.76 -4.36
CA VAL A 234 19.20 3.99 -3.82
C VAL A 234 19.13 3.87 -2.30
N SER A 235 19.69 2.79 -1.77
CA SER A 235 19.56 2.44 -0.35
C SER A 235 20.86 2.52 0.40
N GLY A 236 20.87 3.27 1.47
CA GLY A 236 21.88 3.15 2.53
C GLY A 236 21.82 1.79 3.24
N PRO A 237 22.71 1.55 4.22
CA PRO A 237 22.83 0.24 4.87
C PRO A 237 21.59 -0.11 5.71
N VAL A 238 20.82 -1.07 5.25
CA VAL A 238 19.65 -1.65 5.95
C VAL A 238 19.61 -3.16 5.71
N SER A 239 18.91 -3.90 6.58
CA SER A 239 18.70 -5.34 6.46
C SER A 239 17.46 -5.72 5.64
N LEU A 240 16.79 -4.73 5.02
CA LEU A 240 15.58 -4.96 4.22
C LEU A 240 15.91 -5.57 2.85
N HIS A 241 14.95 -6.33 2.33
CA HIS A 241 14.98 -6.91 1.00
C HIS A 241 14.00 -6.13 0.10
N ALA A 242 14.44 -5.80 -1.09
CA ALA A 242 13.60 -5.20 -2.12
C ALA A 242 13.00 -6.30 -3.02
N ASP A 243 11.85 -6.01 -3.63
CA ASP A 243 11.30 -6.85 -4.69
C ASP A 243 12.30 -6.96 -5.85
N LYS A 244 12.30 -8.11 -6.53
CA LYS A 244 13.24 -8.39 -7.64
C LYS A 244 13.05 -7.48 -8.85
N SER A 245 11.89 -6.87 -9.01
CA SER A 245 11.58 -5.90 -10.07
C SER A 245 12.14 -4.49 -9.80
N ILE A 246 12.60 -4.22 -8.57
CA ILE A 246 13.21 -2.94 -8.19
C ILE A 246 14.68 -2.94 -8.59
N ASN A 247 15.12 -1.91 -9.32
CA ASN A 247 16.53 -1.66 -9.59
C ASN A 247 17.20 -1.08 -8.34
N LEU A 248 17.73 -1.98 -7.48
CA LEU A 248 18.33 -1.63 -6.21
C LEU A 248 19.82 -1.33 -6.35
N SER A 249 20.23 -0.13 -5.91
CA SER A 249 21.63 0.26 -5.71
C SER A 249 21.92 0.48 -4.23
N ARG A 250 22.84 -0.30 -3.68
CA ARG A 250 23.29 -0.14 -2.28
C ARG A 250 24.48 0.81 -2.24
N VAL A 251 24.41 1.77 -1.33
CA VAL A 251 25.43 2.79 -1.09
C VAL A 251 25.71 2.88 0.40
N ASN A 252 26.83 3.48 0.79
CA ASN A 252 27.19 3.62 2.19
C ASN A 252 27.17 5.09 2.63
N THR A 253 27.76 5.99 1.87
CA THR A 253 27.91 7.41 2.22
C THR A 253 26.92 8.31 1.49
N ALA A 254 26.75 9.55 1.98
CA ALA A 254 25.95 10.58 1.32
C ALA A 254 26.49 10.90 -0.09
N ASN A 255 27.79 10.93 -0.28
CA ASN A 255 28.43 11.18 -1.57
C ASN A 255 28.14 10.05 -2.58
N GLU A 256 28.21 8.78 -2.16
CA GLU A 256 27.84 7.65 -3.01
C GLU A 256 26.37 7.71 -3.38
N MET A 257 25.49 8.04 -2.41
CA MET A 257 24.05 8.20 -2.64
C MET A 257 23.79 9.31 -3.65
N LEU A 258 24.41 10.47 -3.50
CA LEU A 258 24.29 11.59 -4.44
C LEU A 258 24.69 11.18 -5.86
N LYS A 259 25.87 10.57 -6.02
CA LYS A 259 26.36 10.12 -7.35
C LYS A 259 25.39 9.19 -8.03
N LYS A 260 24.84 8.21 -7.27
CA LYS A 260 23.89 7.24 -7.84
C LYS A 260 22.52 7.85 -8.13
N VAL A 261 22.06 8.77 -7.30
CA VAL A 261 20.83 9.53 -7.55
C VAL A 261 20.96 10.35 -8.83
N ILE A 262 22.03 11.11 -9.00
CA ILE A 262 22.26 11.92 -10.23
C ILE A 262 22.33 11.05 -11.49
N GLU A 263 22.90 9.85 -11.40
CA GLU A 263 22.92 8.89 -12.52
C GLU A 263 21.49 8.50 -12.92
N PHE A 264 20.65 8.08 -11.96
CA PHE A 264 19.28 7.65 -12.22
C PHE A 264 18.34 8.78 -12.60
N MET A 265 18.56 9.99 -12.08
CA MET A 265 17.72 11.15 -12.37
C MET A 265 17.75 11.60 -13.83
N LYS A 266 18.72 11.16 -14.62
CA LYS A 266 18.76 11.44 -16.06
C LYS A 266 17.56 10.89 -16.83
N GLU A 267 16.97 9.80 -16.31
CA GLU A 267 15.85 9.07 -16.92
C GLU A 267 14.61 9.04 -16.01
N SER A 268 14.62 9.76 -14.89
CA SER A 268 13.54 9.71 -13.90
C SER A 268 12.55 10.85 -14.05
N ASP A 269 11.26 10.51 -13.99
CA ASP A 269 10.15 11.48 -13.96
C ASP A 269 9.89 12.00 -12.55
N ILE A 270 10.17 11.18 -11.52
CA ILE A 270 9.84 11.46 -10.13
C ILE A 270 11.04 11.15 -9.25
N PHE A 271 11.32 12.03 -8.31
CA PHE A 271 12.29 11.82 -7.24
C PHE A 271 11.64 11.85 -5.87
N ILE A 272 11.89 10.85 -5.04
CA ILE A 272 11.38 10.79 -3.67
C ILE A 272 12.55 10.63 -2.69
N ALA A 273 12.88 11.72 -2.00
CA ALA A 273 13.97 11.76 -1.03
C ALA A 273 13.49 11.31 0.36
N CYS A 274 13.55 9.99 0.62
CA CYS A 274 13.09 9.39 1.87
C CYS A 274 14.24 8.87 2.76
N ALA A 275 15.49 8.94 2.30
CA ALA A 275 16.66 8.55 3.08
C ALA A 275 16.95 9.54 4.23
N ALA A 276 17.46 9.03 5.33
CA ALA A 276 18.00 9.83 6.42
C ALA A 276 19.51 10.09 6.17
N VAL A 277 19.78 11.03 5.29
CA VAL A 277 21.14 11.43 4.92
C VAL A 277 21.76 12.23 6.06
N SER A 278 23.02 11.92 6.39
CA SER A 278 23.79 12.72 7.38
C SER A 278 24.11 14.09 6.80
N ASP A 279 23.78 15.17 7.53
CA ASP A 279 24.09 16.54 7.12
C ASP A 279 25.58 16.84 7.17
N TYR A 280 26.31 16.11 8.03
CA TYR A 280 27.73 16.28 8.26
C TYR A 280 28.50 14.98 8.14
N LYS A 281 29.77 15.06 7.73
CA LYS A 281 30.74 13.98 7.68
C LYS A 281 32.04 14.41 8.34
N PRO A 282 32.91 13.49 8.81
CA PRO A 282 34.23 13.81 9.25
C PRO A 282 35.06 14.50 8.15
N SER A 283 35.72 15.64 8.48
CA SER A 283 36.58 16.37 7.54
C SER A 283 37.81 15.55 7.15
N LYS A 284 38.21 14.62 8.02
CA LYS A 284 39.37 13.72 7.81
C LYS A 284 38.97 12.30 8.16
N TYR A 285 39.18 11.38 7.24
CA TYR A 285 39.10 9.94 7.47
C TYR A 285 40.44 9.42 8.00
N SER A 286 40.39 8.54 8.99
CA SER A 286 41.58 7.85 9.48
C SER A 286 41.64 6.44 8.90
N ASP A 287 42.71 6.12 8.16
CA ASP A 287 42.93 4.79 7.57
C ASP A 287 43.12 3.69 8.62
N ASN A 288 43.48 4.07 9.84
CA ASN A 288 43.65 3.16 10.95
C ASN A 288 42.64 3.46 12.05
N LYS A 289 42.24 2.41 12.78
CA LYS A 289 41.39 2.58 13.98
C LYS A 289 42.09 3.55 14.95
N ILE A 290 41.43 4.65 15.28
CA ILE A 290 41.89 5.61 16.27
C ILE A 290 41.97 4.90 17.62
N LYS A 291 43.19 4.78 18.15
CA LYS A 291 43.44 4.13 19.46
C LYS A 291 43.02 5.06 20.59
N LYS A 292 42.59 4.46 21.69
CA LYS A 292 42.35 5.19 22.93
C LYS A 292 43.73 5.54 23.52
N GLU A 293 44.09 6.79 23.38
CA GLU A 293 45.26 7.37 24.06
C GLU A 293 44.84 7.84 25.47
N ASP A 294 45.79 8.34 26.28
CA ASP A 294 45.49 8.83 27.64
C ASP A 294 44.62 10.10 27.68
N ALA A 295 44.10 10.53 26.54
CA ALA A 295 43.17 11.65 26.42
C ALA A 295 41.75 11.26 26.84
N ALA A 296 41.12 12.07 27.67
CA ALA A 296 39.77 11.85 28.16
C ALA A 296 38.69 12.11 27.10
N SER A 297 39.02 12.78 25.98
CA SER A 297 38.08 13.14 24.89
C SER A 297 38.72 12.89 23.51
N LEU A 298 37.86 12.70 22.53
CA LEU A 298 38.23 12.65 21.11
C LEU A 298 37.41 13.73 20.38
N ASP A 299 38.09 14.71 19.83
CA ASP A 299 37.50 15.77 19.01
C ASP A 299 37.46 15.33 17.55
N ILE A 300 36.30 15.45 16.92
CA ILE A 300 36.09 15.12 15.50
C ILE A 300 35.58 16.39 14.81
N GLU A 301 36.40 16.91 13.91
CA GLU A 301 35.99 18.02 13.05
C GLU A 301 35.04 17.51 11.96
N LEU A 302 33.92 18.20 11.79
CA LEU A 302 32.90 17.84 10.81
C LEU A 302 32.81 18.90 9.72
N GLU A 303 32.59 18.45 8.48
CA GLU A 303 32.25 19.30 7.35
C GLU A 303 30.86 18.92 6.80
N GLN A 304 30.17 19.86 6.16
CA GLN A 304 28.84 19.67 5.64
C GLN A 304 28.87 18.77 4.41
N ASN A 305 27.93 17.81 4.34
CA ASN A 305 27.65 17.04 3.13
C ASN A 305 26.87 17.87 2.12
N GLU A 306 26.97 17.52 0.86
CA GLU A 306 26.15 18.12 -0.21
C GLU A 306 24.68 17.72 -0.02
N ASP A 307 23.78 18.71 -0.13
CA ASP A 307 22.33 18.50 -0.02
C ASP A 307 21.77 17.83 -1.27
N ILE A 308 21.54 16.50 -1.19
CA ILE A 308 21.04 15.70 -2.30
C ILE A 308 19.72 16.25 -2.84
N LEU A 309 18.76 16.56 -1.94
CA LEU A 309 17.45 17.06 -2.33
C LEU A 309 17.53 18.42 -3.01
N GLY A 310 18.31 19.34 -2.45
CA GLY A 310 18.54 20.66 -3.02
C GLY A 310 19.26 20.58 -4.38
N ARG A 311 20.25 19.69 -4.51
CA ARG A 311 20.95 19.45 -5.77
C ARG A 311 20.01 18.93 -6.85
N VAL A 312 19.21 17.91 -6.57
CA VAL A 312 18.26 17.32 -7.53
C VAL A 312 17.21 18.34 -7.95
N SER A 313 16.63 19.10 -7.01
CA SER A 313 15.59 20.09 -7.34
C SER A 313 16.11 21.23 -8.21
N ASN A 314 17.39 21.56 -8.11
CA ASN A 314 18.01 22.58 -8.95
C ASN A 314 18.36 22.08 -10.36
N ASP A 315 18.88 20.83 -10.45
CA ASP A 315 19.44 20.30 -11.70
C ASP A 315 18.35 19.62 -12.58
N PHE A 316 17.27 19.08 -11.99
CA PHE A 316 16.23 18.29 -12.68
C PHE A 316 14.84 18.91 -12.60
N LYS A 317 14.68 20.12 -13.13
CA LYS A 317 13.45 20.94 -13.06
C LYS A 317 12.21 20.32 -13.72
N LYS A 318 12.36 19.29 -14.55
CA LYS A 318 11.26 18.59 -15.21
C LYS A 318 10.70 17.44 -14.38
N ALA A 319 11.46 16.95 -13.41
CA ALA A 319 11.04 15.87 -12.54
C ALA A 319 10.15 16.41 -11.41
N TYR A 320 9.18 15.59 -10.98
CA TYR A 320 8.37 15.88 -9.79
C TYR A 320 9.17 15.51 -8.54
N ILE A 321 9.44 16.49 -7.69
CA ILE A 321 10.36 16.35 -6.55
C ILE A 321 9.62 16.29 -5.22
N VAL A 322 9.79 15.18 -4.51
CA VAL A 322 9.19 14.91 -3.21
C VAL A 322 10.25 14.81 -2.13
N GLY A 323 10.15 15.67 -1.12
CA GLY A 323 10.99 15.60 0.09
C GLY A 323 10.30 14.88 1.24
N PHE A 324 11.09 14.33 2.15
CA PHE A 324 10.63 13.89 3.46
C PHE A 324 11.25 14.75 4.55
N ALA A 325 10.47 15.06 5.60
CA ALA A 325 10.91 15.81 6.77
C ALA A 325 10.46 15.08 8.03
N ALA A 326 11.43 14.66 8.83
CA ALA A 326 11.21 14.14 10.16
C ALA A 326 11.47 15.27 11.15
N GLU A 327 10.43 15.78 11.79
CA GLU A 327 10.48 16.96 12.64
C GLU A 327 10.01 16.60 14.05
N THR A 328 10.46 17.35 15.05
CA THR A 328 10.06 17.19 16.46
C THR A 328 9.24 18.35 16.99
N LEU A 329 9.29 19.50 16.31
CA LEU A 329 8.59 20.75 16.68
C LEU A 329 8.11 21.45 15.41
N ASP A 330 6.92 22.07 15.47
CA ASP A 330 6.35 22.86 14.38
C ASP A 330 6.38 22.15 13.00
N VAL A 331 6.07 20.85 13.01
CA VAL A 331 6.22 19.90 11.87
C VAL A 331 5.73 20.50 10.55
N THR A 332 4.50 21.02 10.53
CA THR A 332 3.89 21.58 9.30
C THR A 332 4.57 22.88 8.85
N LEU A 333 4.95 23.74 9.79
CA LEU A 333 5.56 25.04 9.47
C LEU A 333 6.97 24.84 8.89
N ASN A 334 7.78 23.98 9.52
CA ASN A 334 9.14 23.68 9.07
C ASN A 334 9.12 22.97 7.71
N ALA A 335 8.18 22.03 7.51
CA ALA A 335 8.00 21.36 6.23
C ALA A 335 7.62 22.36 5.12
N LYS A 336 6.70 23.31 5.36
CA LYS A 336 6.35 24.35 4.39
C LYS A 336 7.53 25.26 4.04
N LYS A 337 8.35 25.65 5.01
CA LYS A 337 9.59 26.42 4.75
C LYS A 337 10.53 25.63 3.85
N LYS A 338 10.73 24.33 4.12
CA LYS A 338 11.60 23.44 3.34
C LYS A 338 11.07 23.22 1.93
N LEU A 339 9.74 23.06 1.76
CA LEU A 339 9.07 22.98 0.46
C LEU A 339 9.43 24.18 -0.43
N LEU A 340 9.30 25.40 0.11
CA LEU A 340 9.55 26.63 -0.61
C LEU A 340 11.04 26.89 -0.86
N SER A 341 11.87 26.75 0.19
CA SER A 341 13.32 27.05 0.10
C SER A 341 14.08 26.12 -0.84
N LYS A 342 13.63 24.86 -0.96
CA LYS A 342 14.22 23.87 -1.87
C LYS A 342 13.44 23.69 -3.17
N ASN A 343 12.43 24.53 -3.42
CA ASN A 343 11.57 24.48 -4.61
C ASN A 343 11.06 23.07 -4.93
N LEU A 344 10.47 22.41 -3.93
CA LEU A 344 9.89 21.08 -4.07
C LEU A 344 8.45 21.16 -4.59
N ASP A 345 7.95 20.09 -5.19
CA ASP A 345 6.55 19.97 -5.59
C ASP A 345 5.69 19.46 -4.45
N MET A 346 6.26 18.59 -3.61
CA MET A 346 5.60 18.01 -2.44
C MET A 346 6.61 17.77 -1.31
N ILE A 347 6.15 17.84 -0.08
CA ILE A 347 6.89 17.36 1.09
C ILE A 347 5.98 16.53 1.97
N VAL A 348 6.50 15.41 2.45
CA VAL A 348 5.84 14.53 3.42
C VAL A 348 6.53 14.73 4.76
N SER A 349 5.77 15.13 5.77
CA SER A 349 6.32 15.35 7.11
C SER A 349 5.67 14.44 8.14
N ASN A 350 6.46 13.92 9.05
CA ASN A 350 6.02 13.15 10.20
C ASN A 350 6.62 13.69 11.49
N ASP A 351 5.89 13.53 12.58
CA ASP A 351 6.37 13.80 13.92
C ASP A 351 7.15 12.59 14.44
N VAL A 352 8.44 12.76 14.67
CA VAL A 352 9.32 11.69 15.19
C VAL A 352 9.49 11.75 16.71
N SER A 353 8.84 12.69 17.41
CA SER A 353 8.78 12.73 18.87
C SER A 353 7.87 11.64 19.42
N ASP A 354 6.85 11.22 18.67
CA ASP A 354 6.00 10.09 19.02
C ASP A 354 6.67 8.76 18.64
N LYS A 355 7.06 8.00 19.66
CA LYS A 355 7.71 6.69 19.50
C LYS A 355 6.78 5.60 18.92
N SER A 356 5.47 5.83 18.87
CA SER A 356 4.50 4.90 18.27
C SER A 356 4.39 5.03 16.75
N ILE A 357 5.00 6.07 16.18
CA ILE A 357 5.11 6.37 14.74
C ILE A 357 6.56 6.80 14.45
N GLY A 358 7.04 6.65 13.24
CA GLY A 358 8.39 7.10 12.85
C GLY A 358 9.37 5.98 12.58
N PHE A 359 10.56 6.03 13.20
CA PHE A 359 11.62 5.06 12.94
C PHE A 359 11.33 3.70 13.60
N ASP A 360 11.74 2.60 12.96
CA ASP A 360 11.65 1.20 13.44
C ASP A 360 10.26 0.59 13.71
N VAL A 361 9.17 1.32 13.52
CA VAL A 361 7.81 0.79 13.61
C VAL A 361 7.20 0.59 12.22
N ASP A 362 6.19 -0.29 12.11
CA ASP A 362 5.55 -0.60 10.83
C ASP A 362 4.47 0.42 10.43
N GLU A 363 4.04 1.25 11.37
CA GLU A 363 3.03 2.28 11.17
C GLU A 363 3.65 3.67 11.03
N ASN A 364 2.93 4.58 10.39
CA ASN A 364 3.29 5.99 10.31
C ASN A 364 2.02 6.85 10.27
N GLU A 365 2.19 8.14 10.56
CA GLU A 365 1.20 9.21 10.41
C GLU A 365 1.91 10.39 9.79
N VAL A 366 1.36 10.96 8.72
CA VAL A 366 2.06 12.00 7.97
C VAL A 366 1.15 13.13 7.50
N ASN A 367 1.72 14.32 7.35
CA ASN A 367 1.14 15.39 6.56
C ASN A 367 1.80 15.41 5.18
N VAL A 368 1.00 15.34 4.13
CA VAL A 368 1.41 15.55 2.75
C VAL A 368 1.10 16.98 2.37
N ILE A 369 2.14 17.75 2.07
CA ILE A 369 2.04 19.19 1.83
C ILE A 369 2.48 19.49 0.41
N THR A 370 1.61 20.11 -0.37
CA THR A 370 1.89 20.66 -1.69
C THR A 370 1.89 22.18 -1.63
N LYS A 371 2.10 22.84 -2.76
CA LYS A 371 1.99 24.31 -2.86
C LYS A 371 0.56 24.80 -2.62
N HIS A 372 -0.45 23.95 -2.80
CA HIS A 372 -1.87 24.31 -2.80
C HIS A 372 -2.63 23.82 -1.57
N GLU A 373 -2.25 22.67 -1.03
CA GLU A 373 -3.01 22.00 0.04
C GLU A 373 -2.12 21.26 1.04
N THR A 374 -2.72 20.90 2.15
CA THR A 374 -2.12 20.00 3.15
C THR A 374 -3.11 18.89 3.46
N ILE A 375 -2.72 17.65 3.19
CA ILE A 375 -3.54 16.45 3.38
C ILE A 375 -2.97 15.69 4.57
N PHE A 376 -3.80 15.41 5.57
CA PHE A 376 -3.41 14.59 6.72
C PHE A 376 -3.76 13.13 6.47
N LEU A 377 -2.76 12.27 6.48
CA LEU A 377 -2.92 10.83 6.43
C LEU A 377 -2.79 10.27 7.84
N LYS A 378 -3.91 9.75 8.35
CA LYS A 378 -4.00 9.16 9.70
C LYS A 378 -3.06 7.96 9.83
N LYS A 379 -2.70 7.65 11.08
CA LYS A 379 -1.88 6.50 11.45
C LYS A 379 -2.38 5.21 10.79
N ASP A 380 -1.51 4.61 9.98
CA ASP A 380 -1.72 3.34 9.30
C ASP A 380 -0.38 2.68 8.96
N LYS A 381 -0.42 1.44 8.44
CA LYS A 381 0.78 0.73 7.97
C LYS A 381 1.51 1.54 6.90
N LYS A 382 2.84 1.56 6.97
CA LYS A 382 3.70 2.32 6.03
C LYS A 382 3.40 2.04 4.56
N ILE A 383 3.04 0.81 4.21
CA ILE A 383 2.67 0.46 2.84
C ILE A 383 1.38 1.14 2.39
N ARG A 384 0.38 1.29 3.27
CA ARG A 384 -0.87 1.99 2.95
C ARG A 384 -0.64 3.49 2.82
N ILE A 385 0.11 4.08 3.75
CA ILE A 385 0.55 5.48 3.65
C ILE A 385 1.31 5.72 2.35
N ALA A 386 2.21 4.82 1.95
CA ALA A 386 2.95 4.91 0.69
C ALA A 386 2.03 4.91 -0.53
N ARG A 387 1.02 4.04 -0.57
CA ARG A 387 0.01 4.00 -1.65
C ARG A 387 -0.76 5.32 -1.76
N GLU A 388 -1.20 5.89 -0.63
CA GLU A 388 -1.90 7.18 -0.62
C GLU A 388 -0.98 8.33 -1.09
N ILE A 389 0.28 8.38 -0.66
CA ILE A 389 1.27 9.34 -1.16
C ILE A 389 1.40 9.24 -2.69
N LEU A 390 1.51 8.03 -3.25
CA LEU A 390 1.64 7.84 -4.70
C LEU A 390 0.37 8.21 -5.47
N LYS A 391 -0.82 8.02 -4.91
CA LYS A 391 -2.08 8.52 -5.50
C LYS A 391 -2.07 10.05 -5.59
N ILE A 392 -1.64 10.73 -4.52
CA ILE A 392 -1.53 12.20 -4.50
C ILE A 392 -0.49 12.66 -5.53
N ILE A 393 0.68 12.01 -5.60
CA ILE A 393 1.70 12.31 -6.63
C ILE A 393 1.13 12.16 -8.04
N SER A 394 0.46 11.02 -8.33
CA SER A 394 -0.13 10.77 -9.64
C SER A 394 -1.17 11.82 -10.03
N SER A 395 -2.02 12.23 -9.09
CA SER A 395 -3.02 13.27 -9.33
C SER A 395 -2.38 14.63 -9.68
N ASN A 396 -1.27 14.97 -9.01
CA ASN A 396 -0.58 16.25 -9.24
C ASN A 396 0.24 16.29 -10.54
N ILE A 397 0.72 15.14 -11.03
CA ILE A 397 1.49 15.07 -12.29
C ILE A 397 0.56 15.09 -13.51
N ASN A 398 -0.67 14.59 -13.38
CA ASN A 398 -1.63 14.47 -14.47
C ASN A 398 -2.54 15.69 -14.62
N ASN A 399 -2.48 16.65 -13.70
CA ASN A 399 -3.12 17.96 -13.75
C ASN A 399 -2.13 19.02 -14.26
#